data_17f96cedea4bddc92004909a6dd2eceb
#
_entry.id   17f96cedea4bddc92004909a6dd2eceb
#
_cell.length_a   1.000
_cell.length_b   1.000
_cell.length_c   1.000
_cell.angle_alpha   90.00
_cell.angle_beta   90.00
_cell.angle_gamma   90.00
#
_symmetry.space_group_name_H-M   'P 1'
#
loop_
_entity.id
_entity.type
_entity.pdbx_description
1 polymer ?
#
loop_
_entity_poly.entity_id
_entity_poly.type
_entity_poly.pdbx_seq_one_letter_code
_entity_poly.pdbx_strand_id
1 'polypeptide(L)'
;MQKKLKHYSGYIEGFYGKLLSWNERIKILKVLNDNNLNTYFYAPKDDPFHRFMWREKFPASWISGFKKFALKAKEYNIQLIAGISPGLDFEYKKNYEIKKKKKKENTDFDILLIKLNQLIDFGADNVAVLLDDIPDNLVNVNQLNSSEGFVHSDLINSLSQNLSMPIYFVPRIYAYEIENKNC
;
A
#
# COMPACT_ATOMS: atom_id res chain seq x y z
N MET A 1 3.93 -30.71 7.41
CA MET A 1 4.00 -29.62 8.43
C MET A 1 2.95 -28.57 8.10
N GLN A 2 1.91 -28.40 8.94
CA GLN A 2 0.96 -27.31 8.78
C GLN A 2 1.71 -25.99 9.02
N LYS A 3 1.72 -25.09 8.02
CA LYS A 3 2.25 -23.72 8.16
C LYS A 3 1.41 -23.03 9.24
N LYS A 4 1.99 -22.78 10.41
CA LYS A 4 1.33 -22.05 11.50
C LYS A 4 0.92 -20.69 10.92
N LEU A 5 -0.39 -20.43 10.87
CA LEU A 5 -0.91 -19.13 10.39
C LEU A 5 -0.29 -18.04 11.26
N LYS A 6 0.42 -17.09 10.63
CA LYS A 6 1.01 -15.96 11.33
C LYS A 6 -0.13 -15.02 11.72
N HIS A 7 -0.35 -14.87 13.03
CA HIS A 7 -1.37 -13.95 13.53
C HIS A 7 -0.81 -12.54 13.57
N TYR A 8 -1.54 -11.58 12.99
CA TYR A 8 -1.21 -10.16 13.01
C TYR A 8 -2.19 -9.44 13.92
N SER A 9 -1.66 -8.69 14.87
CA SER A 9 -2.42 -7.83 15.77
C SER A 9 -1.65 -6.55 16.00
N GLY A 10 -2.32 -5.38 15.88
CA GLY A 10 -1.58 -4.15 16.01
C GLY A 10 -2.38 -2.91 15.65
N TYR A 11 -1.72 -1.96 15.02
CA TYR A 11 -2.23 -0.65 14.71
C TYR A 11 -2.23 -0.39 13.21
N ILE A 12 -3.33 0.14 12.70
CA ILE A 12 -3.47 0.63 11.33
C ILE A 12 -3.56 2.15 11.36
N GLU A 13 -2.54 2.83 10.82
CA GLU A 13 -2.57 4.27 10.56
C GLU A 13 -3.27 4.50 9.21
N GLY A 14 -4.59 4.32 9.15
CA GLY A 14 -5.39 4.38 7.93
C GLY A 14 -6.46 5.48 7.94
N PHE A 15 -6.27 6.52 8.74
CA PHE A 15 -7.24 7.59 8.97
C PHE A 15 -6.85 8.90 8.27
N TYR A 16 -7.83 9.79 8.15
CA TYR A 16 -7.68 11.17 7.71
C TYR A 16 -7.30 12.09 8.86
N GLY A 17 -6.76 13.26 8.56
CA GLY A 17 -6.45 14.32 9.49
C GLY A 17 -4.94 14.54 9.67
N LYS A 18 -4.58 15.19 10.77
CA LYS A 18 -3.18 15.55 11.02
C LYS A 18 -2.26 14.34 11.02
N LEU A 19 -1.25 14.36 10.15
CA LEU A 19 -0.23 13.31 10.11
C LEU A 19 0.54 13.23 11.43
N LEU A 20 0.76 12.01 11.88
CA LEU A 20 1.68 11.75 12.98
C LEU A 20 3.12 12.09 12.57
N SER A 21 3.87 12.69 13.47
CA SER A 21 5.31 12.83 13.30
C SER A 21 6.00 11.46 13.43
N TRP A 22 7.21 11.33 12.90
CA TRP A 22 7.98 10.10 13.05
C TRP A 22 8.21 9.72 14.52
N ASN A 23 8.35 10.72 15.40
CA ASN A 23 8.50 10.48 16.85
C ASN A 23 7.21 9.94 17.49
N GLU A 24 6.04 10.42 17.07
CA GLU A 24 4.75 9.88 17.54
C GLU A 24 4.57 8.43 17.08
N ARG A 25 4.90 8.11 15.83
CA ARG A 25 4.87 6.73 15.33
C ARG A 25 5.79 5.80 16.12
N ILE A 26 7.00 6.26 16.46
CA ILE A 26 7.94 5.50 17.30
C ILE A 26 7.38 5.26 18.71
N LYS A 27 6.66 6.23 19.30
CA LYS A 27 5.98 6.04 20.58
C LYS A 27 4.88 4.96 20.49
N ILE A 28 4.13 4.93 19.36
CA ILE A 28 3.14 3.90 19.12
C ILE A 28 3.80 2.51 19.02
N LEU A 29 4.95 2.38 18.35
CA LEU A 29 5.68 1.10 18.32
C LEU A 29 6.01 0.61 19.73
N LYS A 30 6.42 1.51 20.63
CA LYS A 30 6.67 1.15 22.03
C LYS A 30 5.41 0.63 22.71
N VAL A 31 4.27 1.31 22.53
CA VAL A 31 2.98 0.87 23.09
C VAL A 31 2.58 -0.50 22.55
N LEU A 32 2.77 -0.75 21.24
CA LEU A 32 2.48 -2.05 20.63
C LEU A 32 3.34 -3.15 21.28
N ASN A 33 4.64 -2.92 21.40
CA ASN A 33 5.56 -3.87 22.03
C ASN A 33 5.20 -4.14 23.50
N ASP A 34 4.92 -3.09 24.29
CA ASP A 34 4.55 -3.20 25.70
C ASP A 34 3.24 -4.01 25.91
N ASN A 35 2.38 -4.10 24.88
CA ASN A 35 1.11 -4.83 24.88
C ASN A 35 1.14 -6.14 24.07
N ASN A 36 2.32 -6.63 23.67
CA ASN A 36 2.50 -7.84 22.87
C ASN A 36 1.76 -7.83 21.52
N LEU A 37 1.56 -6.64 20.96
CA LEU A 37 1.06 -6.47 19.59
C LEU A 37 2.26 -6.48 18.63
N ASN A 38 2.06 -6.99 17.42
CA ASN A 38 3.18 -7.34 16.53
C ASN A 38 3.17 -6.67 15.17
N THR A 39 2.23 -5.74 14.90
CA THR A 39 2.07 -5.19 13.56
C THR A 39 1.78 -3.70 13.58
N TYR A 40 2.44 -2.95 12.73
CA TYR A 40 2.09 -1.58 12.37
C TYR A 40 1.82 -1.49 10.88
N PHE A 41 0.64 -1.00 10.50
CA PHE A 41 0.28 -0.78 9.10
C PHE A 41 0.30 0.72 8.80
N TYR A 42 1.27 1.16 8.00
CA TYR A 42 1.45 2.54 7.57
C TYR A 42 0.63 2.83 6.30
N ALA A 43 -0.46 3.54 6.42
CA ALA A 43 -1.34 3.94 5.32
C ALA A 43 -2.09 5.26 5.59
N PRO A 44 -1.42 6.32 6.09
CA PRO A 44 -2.10 7.57 6.45
C PRO A 44 -2.69 8.26 5.22
N LYS A 45 -4.00 8.50 5.22
CA LYS A 45 -4.75 9.02 4.06
C LYS A 45 -4.30 10.42 3.62
N ASP A 46 -3.78 11.23 4.54
CA ASP A 46 -3.31 12.59 4.25
C ASP A 46 -1.80 12.70 4.03
N ASP A 47 -1.06 11.56 4.02
CA ASP A 47 0.31 11.57 3.50
C ASP A 47 0.27 11.73 1.97
N PRO A 48 0.76 12.86 1.42
CA PRO A 48 0.68 13.11 0.00
C PRO A 48 1.40 12.03 -0.82
N PHE A 49 2.52 11.50 -0.34
CA PHE A 49 3.32 10.49 -1.06
C PHE A 49 2.74 9.09 -0.97
N HIS A 50 1.82 8.85 -0.06
CA HIS A 50 1.02 7.64 0.02
C HIS A 50 -0.17 7.68 -0.96
N ARG A 51 -0.81 8.86 -1.19
CA ARG A 51 -2.09 8.96 -1.89
C ARG A 51 -2.10 9.99 -3.02
N PHE A 52 -2.20 11.30 -2.73
CA PHE A 52 -2.46 12.33 -3.73
C PHE A 52 -1.30 12.57 -4.71
N MET A 53 -0.08 12.43 -4.23
CA MET A 53 1.15 12.60 -4.99
C MET A 53 1.93 11.28 -5.04
N TRP A 54 1.22 10.16 -5.13
CA TRP A 54 1.83 8.84 -5.05
C TRP A 54 2.87 8.57 -6.16
N ARG A 55 2.78 9.27 -7.29
CA ARG A 55 3.77 9.17 -8.38
C ARG A 55 5.07 9.91 -8.06
N GLU A 56 5.03 10.87 -7.14
CA GLU A 56 6.20 11.67 -6.80
C GLU A 56 7.22 10.89 -5.99
N LYS A 57 8.49 11.30 -6.13
CA LYS A 57 9.57 10.71 -5.33
C LYS A 57 9.41 11.06 -3.86
N PHE A 58 9.71 10.14 -2.98
CA PHE A 58 9.77 10.44 -1.55
C PHE A 58 10.85 11.49 -1.25
N PRO A 59 10.56 12.58 -0.53
CA PRO A 59 11.57 13.55 -0.10
C PRO A 59 12.62 12.92 0.81
N ALA A 60 13.84 13.45 0.80
CA ALA A 60 14.93 12.95 1.62
C ALA A 60 14.60 12.93 3.13
N SER A 61 13.86 13.94 3.61
CA SER A 61 13.39 14.01 5.01
C SER A 61 12.39 12.89 5.34
N TRP A 62 11.47 12.59 4.42
CA TRP A 62 10.52 11.49 4.55
C TRP A 62 11.28 10.15 4.60
N ILE A 63 12.19 9.90 3.64
CA ILE A 63 13.00 8.68 3.58
C ILE A 63 13.79 8.48 4.88
N SER A 64 14.45 9.55 5.36
CA SER A 64 15.21 9.48 6.62
C SER A 64 14.33 9.14 7.81
N GLY A 65 13.15 9.74 7.91
CA GLY A 65 12.18 9.48 8.97
C GLY A 65 11.63 8.06 8.90
N PHE A 66 11.22 7.61 7.72
CA PHE A 66 10.70 6.25 7.52
C PHE A 66 11.74 5.18 7.84
N LYS A 67 13.00 5.33 7.39
CA LYS A 67 14.07 4.39 7.72
C LYS A 67 14.33 4.28 9.22
N LYS A 68 14.33 5.41 9.95
CA LYS A 68 14.46 5.41 11.41
C LYS A 68 13.28 4.69 12.09
N PHE A 69 12.07 4.94 11.61
CA PHE A 69 10.86 4.29 12.08
C PHE A 69 10.90 2.78 11.82
N ALA A 70 11.29 2.33 10.61
CA ALA A 70 11.43 0.93 10.26
C ALA A 70 12.49 0.20 11.11
N LEU A 71 13.63 0.84 11.36
CA LEU A 71 14.64 0.31 12.28
C LEU A 71 14.07 0.10 13.70
N LYS A 72 13.30 1.06 14.22
CA LYS A 72 12.65 0.93 15.52
C LYS A 72 11.57 -0.15 15.55
N ALA A 73 10.79 -0.30 14.49
CA ALA A 73 9.84 -1.40 14.35
C ALA A 73 10.55 -2.75 14.47
N LYS A 74 11.68 -2.91 13.77
CA LYS A 74 12.50 -4.12 13.84
C LYS A 74 13.08 -4.37 15.24
N GLU A 75 13.58 -3.32 15.94
CA GLU A 75 14.07 -3.44 17.32
C GLU A 75 12.99 -3.94 18.29
N TYR A 76 11.73 -3.56 18.08
CA TYR A 76 10.58 -3.99 18.88
C TYR A 76 9.89 -5.26 18.36
N ASN A 77 10.46 -5.95 17.34
CA ASN A 77 9.85 -7.08 16.69
C ASN A 77 8.43 -6.80 16.14
N ILE A 78 8.17 -5.55 15.74
CA ILE A 78 6.93 -5.13 15.11
C ILE A 78 7.08 -5.27 13.60
N GLN A 79 6.19 -6.02 12.97
CA GLN A 79 6.11 -6.11 11.52
C GLN A 79 5.57 -4.81 10.93
N LEU A 80 6.34 -4.19 10.06
CA LEU A 80 5.95 -2.97 9.37
C LEU A 80 5.38 -3.30 7.98
N ILE A 81 4.10 -3.00 7.78
CA ILE A 81 3.44 -3.05 6.46
C ILE A 81 3.31 -1.62 5.98
N ALA A 82 3.78 -1.31 4.77
CA ALA A 82 3.70 0.03 4.20
C ALA A 82 2.85 0.06 2.94
N GLY A 83 1.85 0.94 2.91
CA GLY A 83 0.87 1.02 1.84
C GLY A 83 1.10 2.17 0.86
N ILE A 84 0.57 2.02 -0.35
CA ILE A 84 0.34 3.08 -1.34
C ILE A 84 -1.11 3.01 -1.77
N SER A 85 -1.78 4.17 -1.87
CA SER A 85 -3.18 4.31 -2.29
C SER A 85 -3.27 5.09 -3.61
N PRO A 86 -3.05 4.44 -4.77
CA PRO A 86 -2.97 5.11 -6.07
C PRO A 86 -4.34 5.32 -6.71
N GLY A 87 -5.42 4.78 -6.12
CA GLY A 87 -6.71 4.57 -6.78
C GLY A 87 -7.44 5.80 -7.27
N LEU A 88 -7.07 7.03 -6.83
CA LEU A 88 -7.75 8.26 -7.24
C LEU A 88 -7.58 8.56 -8.74
N ASP A 89 -6.45 8.20 -9.33
CA ASP A 89 -6.10 8.58 -10.70
C ASP A 89 -5.23 7.54 -11.40
N PHE A 90 -5.25 6.28 -10.94
CA PHE A 90 -4.46 5.19 -11.50
C PHE A 90 -5.00 4.81 -12.90
N GLU A 91 -4.11 4.76 -13.90
CA GLU A 91 -4.45 4.31 -15.25
C GLU A 91 -4.43 2.78 -15.33
N TYR A 92 -5.58 2.15 -15.13
CA TYR A 92 -5.71 0.70 -15.26
C TYR A 92 -5.55 0.22 -16.72
N LYS A 93 -4.90 -0.93 -16.90
CA LYS A 93 -4.69 -1.57 -18.23
C LYS A 93 -5.00 -3.05 -18.16
N LYS A 94 -5.28 -3.64 -19.34
CA LYS A 94 -5.26 -5.09 -19.48
C LYS A 94 -3.81 -5.52 -19.65
N ASN A 95 -3.38 -6.52 -18.88
CA ASN A 95 -2.06 -7.12 -18.92
C ASN A 95 -0.91 -6.14 -18.57
N TYR A 96 -0.41 -6.27 -17.37
CA TYR A 96 0.74 -5.52 -16.88
C TYR A 96 2.03 -6.28 -17.19
N GLU A 97 2.59 -6.05 -18.38
CA GLU A 97 3.90 -6.58 -18.73
C GLU A 97 4.99 -5.55 -18.50
N ILE A 98 6.05 -5.93 -17.80
CA ILE A 98 7.28 -5.13 -17.77
C ILE A 98 7.93 -5.25 -19.16
N LYS A 99 7.62 -4.33 -20.04
CA LYS A 99 8.33 -4.22 -21.31
C LYS A 99 9.74 -3.70 -21.01
N LYS A 100 10.78 -4.47 -21.36
CA LYS A 100 12.16 -3.96 -21.43
C LYS A 100 12.20 -2.85 -22.48
N LYS A 101 11.88 -1.62 -22.07
CA LYS A 101 11.73 -0.50 -23.00
C LYS A 101 13.04 0.27 -23.17
N LYS A 102 13.41 0.44 -24.45
CA LYS A 102 14.26 1.55 -24.88
C LYS A 102 13.43 2.83 -24.74
N LYS A 103 13.79 3.72 -23.78
CA LYS A 103 13.26 5.09 -23.60
C LYS A 103 11.76 5.28 -23.90
N LYS A 104 10.89 4.92 -22.97
CA LYS A 104 9.51 5.39 -22.92
C LYS A 104 9.19 5.78 -21.46
N GLU A 105 8.31 6.74 -21.26
CA GLU A 105 7.83 7.15 -19.93
C GLU A 105 7.31 5.95 -19.14
N ASN A 106 7.58 5.93 -17.84
CA ASN A 106 7.08 4.89 -16.95
C ASN A 106 5.54 4.94 -16.93
N THR A 107 4.91 3.79 -16.99
CA THR A 107 3.47 3.67 -16.77
C THR A 107 3.17 3.79 -15.27
N ASP A 108 1.90 4.00 -14.91
CA ASP A 108 1.48 3.99 -13.51
C ASP A 108 1.84 2.68 -12.80
N PHE A 109 1.75 1.55 -13.51
CA PHE A 109 2.21 0.26 -13.00
C PHE A 109 3.71 0.26 -12.69
N ASP A 110 4.54 0.78 -13.60
CA ASP A 110 5.99 0.86 -13.39
C ASP A 110 6.32 1.76 -12.19
N ILE A 111 5.65 2.90 -12.07
CA ILE A 111 5.83 3.84 -10.96
C ILE A 111 5.41 3.21 -9.63
N LEU A 112 4.25 2.56 -9.59
CA LEU A 112 3.75 1.90 -8.37
C LEU A 112 4.70 0.78 -7.95
N LEU A 113 5.16 -0.05 -8.88
CA LEU A 113 6.13 -1.11 -8.62
C LEU A 113 7.44 -0.56 -8.05
N ILE A 114 7.96 0.55 -8.62
CA ILE A 114 9.15 1.24 -8.11
C ILE A 114 8.91 1.74 -6.68
N LYS A 115 7.76 2.35 -6.41
CA LYS A 115 7.42 2.88 -5.07
C LYS A 115 7.32 1.77 -4.03
N LEU A 116 6.70 0.65 -4.36
CA LEU A 116 6.59 -0.51 -3.46
C LEU A 116 7.98 -1.11 -3.16
N ASN A 117 8.84 -1.25 -4.17
CA ASN A 117 10.22 -1.69 -3.97
C ASN A 117 10.99 -0.70 -3.06
N GLN A 118 10.84 0.61 -3.26
CA GLN A 118 11.47 1.61 -2.39
C GLN A 118 11.05 1.47 -0.94
N LEU A 119 9.77 1.20 -0.64
CA LEU A 119 9.30 0.99 0.74
C LEU A 119 9.97 -0.24 1.38
N ILE A 120 10.16 -1.32 0.61
CA ILE A 120 10.90 -2.51 1.04
C ILE A 120 12.37 -2.14 1.31
N ASP A 121 13.03 -1.43 0.40
CA ASP A 121 14.42 -0.98 0.53
C ASP A 121 14.62 -0.02 1.73
N PHE A 122 13.57 0.69 2.12
CA PHE A 122 13.58 1.57 3.29
C PHE A 122 13.31 0.83 4.60
N GLY A 123 12.98 -0.47 4.53
CA GLY A 123 12.86 -1.35 5.69
C GLY A 123 11.45 -1.80 6.03
N ALA A 124 10.46 -1.64 5.15
CA ALA A 124 9.17 -2.28 5.33
C ALA A 124 9.29 -3.81 5.16
N ASP A 125 8.66 -4.58 6.03
CA ASP A 125 8.65 -6.05 5.95
C ASP A 125 7.69 -6.54 4.87
N ASN A 126 6.60 -5.80 4.62
CA ASN A 126 5.63 -6.07 3.58
C ASN A 126 5.07 -4.75 3.02
N VAL A 127 4.45 -4.86 1.85
CA VAL A 127 3.79 -3.72 1.21
C VAL A 127 2.30 -3.99 0.99
N ALA A 128 1.56 -2.89 0.81
CA ALA A 128 0.12 -2.92 0.57
C ALA A 128 -0.28 -1.97 -0.57
N VAL A 129 -1.33 -2.34 -1.27
CA VAL A 129 -2.04 -1.44 -2.19
C VAL A 129 -3.45 -1.23 -1.68
N LEU A 130 -3.85 0.03 -1.51
CA LEU A 130 -5.16 0.41 -1.01
C LEU A 130 -5.93 1.10 -2.12
N LEU A 131 -7.07 0.54 -2.48
CA LEU A 131 -8.01 1.08 -3.48
C LEU A 131 -9.37 1.43 -2.85
N ASP A 132 -9.40 1.53 -1.52
CA ASP A 132 -10.53 2.04 -0.75
C ASP A 132 -10.63 3.57 -0.84
N ASP A 133 -11.77 4.12 -0.44
CA ASP A 133 -12.07 5.56 -0.43
C ASP A 133 -11.86 6.26 -1.79
N ILE A 134 -12.21 5.59 -2.87
CA ILE A 134 -12.21 6.13 -4.23
C ILE A 134 -13.64 6.12 -4.80
N PRO A 135 -14.01 7.12 -5.62
CA PRO A 135 -15.28 7.10 -6.34
C PRO A 135 -15.39 5.93 -7.31
N ASP A 136 -16.58 5.39 -7.47
CA ASP A 136 -16.89 4.26 -8.36
C ASP A 136 -16.66 4.56 -9.85
N ASN A 137 -16.75 5.82 -10.24
CA ASN A 137 -16.56 6.27 -11.62
C ASN A 137 -15.10 6.46 -12.04
N LEU A 138 -14.13 6.33 -11.12
CA LEU A 138 -12.70 6.44 -11.44
C LEU A 138 -12.14 5.18 -12.09
N VAL A 139 -12.72 4.03 -11.79
CA VAL A 139 -12.33 2.79 -12.46
C VAL A 139 -13.05 2.73 -13.80
N ASN A 140 -12.34 2.96 -14.90
CA ASN A 140 -12.91 2.94 -16.24
C ASN A 140 -13.15 1.51 -16.73
N VAL A 141 -13.99 0.78 -16.00
CA VAL A 141 -14.32 -0.63 -16.24
C VAL A 141 -14.92 -0.84 -17.63
N ASN A 142 -15.73 0.11 -18.09
CA ASN A 142 -16.38 0.02 -19.42
C ASN A 142 -15.36 0.03 -20.57
N GLN A 143 -14.24 0.73 -20.42
CA GLN A 143 -13.17 0.73 -21.43
C GLN A 143 -12.36 -0.58 -21.42
N LEU A 144 -12.31 -1.25 -20.27
CA LEU A 144 -11.56 -2.50 -20.12
C LEU A 144 -12.41 -3.75 -20.40
N ASN A 145 -13.74 -3.61 -20.58
CA ASN A 145 -14.68 -4.74 -20.72
C ASN A 145 -14.47 -5.82 -19.64
N SER A 146 -14.31 -5.40 -18.40
CA SER A 146 -14.01 -6.28 -17.27
C SER A 146 -14.66 -5.73 -16.00
N SER A 147 -14.97 -6.57 -15.03
CA SER A 147 -15.44 -6.10 -13.72
C SER A 147 -14.31 -5.40 -12.94
N GLU A 148 -14.67 -4.48 -12.04
CA GLU A 148 -13.72 -3.78 -11.17
C GLU A 148 -12.86 -4.77 -10.37
N GLY A 149 -13.48 -5.79 -9.77
CA GLY A 149 -12.76 -6.81 -9.03
C GLY A 149 -11.74 -7.57 -9.87
N PHE A 150 -12.04 -7.82 -11.15
CA PHE A 150 -11.09 -8.44 -12.07
C PHE A 150 -9.90 -7.50 -12.35
N VAL A 151 -10.18 -6.22 -12.63
CA VAL A 151 -9.15 -5.22 -12.91
C VAL A 151 -8.22 -5.04 -11.71
N HIS A 152 -8.78 -4.96 -10.50
CA HIS A 152 -8.00 -4.86 -9.26
C HIS A 152 -7.18 -6.13 -9.01
N SER A 153 -7.76 -7.32 -9.18
CA SER A 153 -7.03 -8.58 -8.97
C SER A 153 -5.90 -8.77 -9.99
N ASP A 154 -6.08 -8.36 -11.25
CA ASP A 154 -5.04 -8.42 -12.27
C ASP A 154 -3.85 -7.51 -11.90
N LEU A 155 -4.13 -6.27 -11.47
CA LEU A 155 -3.11 -5.36 -10.95
C LEU A 155 -2.32 -5.97 -9.79
N ILE A 156 -3.02 -6.46 -8.76
CA ILE A 156 -2.37 -7.00 -7.55
C ILE A 156 -1.57 -8.27 -7.85
N ASN A 157 -2.10 -9.17 -8.66
CA ASN A 157 -1.39 -10.38 -9.07
C ASN A 157 -0.11 -10.04 -9.87
N SER A 158 -0.21 -9.08 -10.78
CA SER A 158 0.94 -8.63 -11.57
C SER A 158 2.02 -7.98 -10.70
N LEU A 159 1.64 -7.13 -9.74
CA LEU A 159 2.56 -6.54 -8.77
C LEU A 159 3.22 -7.62 -7.89
N SER A 160 2.43 -8.56 -7.36
CA SER A 160 2.93 -9.66 -6.51
C SER A 160 3.95 -10.52 -7.23
N GLN A 161 3.70 -10.86 -8.51
CA GLN A 161 4.63 -11.61 -9.34
C GLN A 161 5.97 -10.86 -9.54
N ASN A 162 5.89 -9.54 -9.80
CA ASN A 162 7.08 -8.72 -10.04
C ASN A 162 7.88 -8.43 -8.76
N LEU A 163 7.23 -8.34 -7.61
CA LEU A 163 7.90 -8.18 -6.30
C LEU A 163 8.39 -9.53 -5.74
N SER A 164 7.96 -10.66 -6.32
CA SER A 164 8.26 -12.01 -5.83
C SER A 164 7.83 -12.21 -4.36
N MET A 165 6.77 -11.52 -3.93
CA MET A 165 6.21 -11.60 -2.59
C MET A 165 4.71 -11.31 -2.58
N PRO A 166 3.96 -11.82 -1.57
CA PRO A 166 2.57 -11.46 -1.38
C PRO A 166 2.42 -9.96 -1.05
N ILE A 167 1.32 -9.36 -1.54
CA ILE A 167 0.94 -7.98 -1.27
C ILE A 167 -0.34 -7.97 -0.45
N TYR A 168 -0.41 -7.12 0.57
CA TYR A 168 -1.68 -6.81 1.23
C TYR A 168 -2.53 -5.93 0.31
N PHE A 169 -3.81 -6.17 0.30
CA PHE A 169 -4.74 -5.47 -0.58
C PHE A 169 -6.00 -5.04 0.16
N VAL A 170 -6.38 -3.79 -0.03
CA VAL A 170 -7.67 -3.25 0.43
C VAL A 170 -8.47 -2.86 -0.82
N PRO A 171 -9.51 -3.61 -1.19
CA PRO A 171 -10.34 -3.29 -2.35
C PRO A 171 -11.27 -2.09 -2.05
N ARG A 172 -11.83 -1.48 -3.10
CA ARG A 172 -12.82 -0.41 -2.95
C ARG A 172 -14.09 -0.92 -2.26
N ILE A 173 -14.56 -2.08 -2.67
CA ILE A 173 -15.75 -2.74 -2.08
C ILE A 173 -15.25 -3.85 -1.16
N TYR A 174 -15.40 -3.67 0.14
CA TYR A 174 -15.01 -4.62 1.18
C TYR A 174 -16.11 -4.93 2.21
N ALA A 175 -17.31 -4.35 2.00
CA ALA A 175 -18.48 -4.62 2.83
C ALA A 175 -19.75 -4.71 1.97
N TYR A 176 -20.64 -5.62 2.32
CA TYR A 176 -21.89 -5.88 1.59
C TYR A 176 -22.78 -4.64 1.45
N GLU A 177 -22.80 -3.77 2.46
CA GLU A 177 -23.58 -2.53 2.47
C GLU A 177 -23.09 -1.51 1.42
N ILE A 178 -21.82 -1.63 1.02
CA ILE A 178 -21.23 -0.77 -0.03
C ILE A 178 -21.63 -1.29 -1.41
N GLU A 179 -21.67 -2.60 -1.60
CA GLU A 179 -22.07 -3.25 -2.85
C GLU A 179 -23.50 -2.87 -3.25
N ASN A 180 -24.41 -2.80 -2.28
CA ASN A 180 -25.83 -2.54 -2.53
C ASN A 180 -26.21 -1.06 -2.66
N LYS A 181 -25.30 -0.11 -2.43
CA LYS A 181 -25.55 1.32 -2.63
C LYS A 181 -25.46 1.80 -4.07
N ASN A 182 -25.03 0.94 -4.98
CA ASN A 182 -24.85 1.20 -6.41
C ASN A 182 -25.93 0.53 -7.28
N CYS A 183 -27.09 0.18 -6.67
CA CYS A 183 -28.30 -0.27 -7.36
C CYS A 183 -29.27 0.86 -7.59
#